data_c841ad02da63b485b6b80ca09c66afe5
#
_entry.id   c841ad02da63b485b6b80ca09c66afe5
#
_cell.length_a   1.000
_cell.length_b   1.000
_cell.length_c   1.000
_cell.angle_alpha   90.00
_cell.angle_beta   90.00
_cell.angle_gamma   90.00
#
_symmetry.space_group_name_H-M   'P 1'
#
loop_
_entity.id
_entity.type
_entity.pdbx_description
1 polymer ?
#
loop_
_entity_poly.entity_id
_entity_poly.type
_entity_poly.pdbx_seq_one_letter_code
_entity_poly.pdbx_strand_id
1 'polypeptide(L)'
;MSSKNYYDVTKWNVGNPYEDIGEVINSIIADIKKRQTDSNMNEGGKPGAVIYIPSGDYHLRTQVVIDISYLKIMGSGHGFVSSSIRYNLPENEWADLHEVWPGGSRILVDLSPKPGDEESAGAAFYVERDGNPRISSVEFENFCIDGLH
;
A
#
# COMPACT_ATOMS: atom_id res chain seq x y z
N MET A 1 -22.14 -12.83 5.38
CA MET A 1 -22.15 -11.37 5.50
C MET A 1 -20.83 -10.80 5.01
N SER A 2 -20.87 -10.02 3.98
CA SER A 2 -19.65 -9.41 3.48
C SER A 2 -19.10 -8.43 4.51
N SER A 3 -17.83 -8.55 4.82
CA SER A 3 -17.17 -7.57 5.65
C SER A 3 -17.07 -6.27 4.87
N LYS A 4 -17.84 -5.26 5.27
CA LYS A 4 -17.78 -3.93 4.67
C LYS A 4 -16.50 -3.19 5.01
N ASN A 5 -15.66 -3.78 5.87
CA ASN A 5 -14.45 -3.17 6.38
C ASN A 5 -13.18 -3.94 5.99
N TYR A 6 -13.31 -4.89 5.09
CA TYR A 6 -12.19 -5.69 4.59
C TYR A 6 -12.17 -5.67 3.07
N TYR A 7 -11.06 -5.24 2.51
CA TYR A 7 -10.89 -5.06 1.07
C TYR A 7 -9.66 -5.81 0.59
N ASP A 8 -9.87 -6.76 -0.30
CA ASP A 8 -8.77 -7.44 -1.00
C ASP A 8 -8.51 -6.72 -2.31
N VAL A 9 -7.31 -6.20 -2.50
CA VAL A 9 -6.96 -5.40 -3.69
C VAL A 9 -7.11 -6.18 -4.99
N THR A 10 -7.01 -7.50 -4.94
CA THR A 10 -7.15 -8.36 -6.13
C THR A 10 -8.60 -8.64 -6.48
N LYS A 11 -9.53 -8.37 -5.57
CA LYS A 11 -10.97 -8.59 -5.75
C LYS A 11 -11.76 -7.30 -5.91
N TRP A 12 -11.11 -6.16 -5.78
CA TRP A 12 -11.72 -4.87 -6.00
C TRP A 12 -11.88 -4.64 -7.50
N ASN A 13 -13.03 -4.13 -7.93
CA ASN A 13 -13.38 -4.04 -9.34
C ASN A 13 -13.02 -2.71 -10.00
N VAL A 14 -12.12 -1.96 -9.43
CA VAL A 14 -11.61 -0.71 -9.98
C VAL A 14 -10.12 -0.82 -10.16
N GLY A 15 -9.66 -0.67 -11.40
CA GLY A 15 -8.23 -0.72 -11.71
C GLY A 15 -7.64 -2.13 -11.75
N ASN A 16 -6.35 -2.19 -12.02
CA ASN A 16 -5.58 -3.43 -12.01
C ASN A 16 -4.47 -3.29 -10.97
N PRO A 17 -4.54 -4.06 -9.86
CA PRO A 17 -3.57 -3.90 -8.77
C PRO A 17 -2.15 -4.26 -9.17
N TYR A 18 -1.96 -5.13 -10.15
CA TYR A 18 -0.63 -5.53 -10.60
C TYR A 18 0.04 -4.45 -11.46
N GLU A 19 -0.74 -3.65 -12.16
CA GLU A 19 -0.24 -2.53 -12.96
C GLU A 19 -0.09 -1.25 -12.16
N ASP A 20 -1.04 -0.95 -11.29
CA ASP A 20 -0.98 0.21 -10.40
C ASP A 20 -1.81 -0.01 -9.14
N ILE A 21 -1.18 -0.57 -8.14
CA ILE A 21 -1.84 -0.80 -6.85
C ILE A 21 -2.22 0.51 -6.15
N GLY A 22 -1.49 1.60 -6.43
CA GLY A 22 -1.81 2.91 -5.85
C GLY A 22 -3.19 3.40 -6.25
N GLU A 23 -3.55 3.26 -7.51
CA GLU A 23 -4.88 3.61 -8.00
C GLU A 23 -5.97 2.78 -7.33
N VAL A 24 -5.74 1.48 -7.20
CA VAL A 24 -6.69 0.57 -6.53
C VAL A 24 -6.88 0.93 -5.07
N ILE A 25 -5.79 1.14 -4.33
CA ILE A 25 -5.85 1.50 -2.92
C ILE A 25 -6.55 2.86 -2.73
N ASN A 26 -6.24 3.86 -3.55
CA ASN A 26 -6.91 5.15 -3.46
C ASN A 26 -8.42 5.04 -3.71
N SER A 27 -8.84 4.18 -4.63
CA SER A 27 -10.25 3.90 -4.89
C SER A 27 -10.92 3.25 -3.68
N ILE A 28 -10.24 2.33 -3.02
CA ILE A 28 -10.74 1.69 -1.80
C ILE A 28 -10.85 2.71 -0.65
N ILE A 29 -9.84 3.56 -0.48
CA ILE A 29 -9.86 4.63 0.53
C ILE A 29 -11.06 5.56 0.31
N ALA A 30 -11.34 5.91 -0.93
CA ALA A 30 -12.51 6.73 -1.27
C ALA A 30 -13.82 6.04 -0.87
N ASP A 31 -13.93 4.73 -1.05
CA ASP A 31 -15.10 3.96 -0.63
C ASP A 31 -15.22 3.91 0.89
N ILE A 32 -14.13 3.65 1.59
CA ILE A 32 -14.10 3.65 3.05
C ILE A 32 -14.54 5.02 3.59
N LYS A 33 -14.01 6.09 2.99
CA LYS A 33 -14.31 7.46 3.41
C LYS A 33 -15.81 7.78 3.35
N LYS A 34 -16.52 7.26 2.36
CA LYS A 34 -17.97 7.43 2.25
C LYS A 34 -18.73 6.74 3.38
N ARG A 35 -18.15 5.70 3.96
CA ARG A 35 -18.77 4.90 5.03
C ARG A 35 -18.41 5.38 6.42
N GLN A 36 -17.28 6.09 6.56
CA GLN A 36 -16.85 6.69 7.82
C GLN A 36 -17.49 8.06 7.97
N THR A 37 -18.74 8.08 8.38
CA THR A 37 -19.45 9.32 8.65
C THR A 37 -19.20 9.78 10.09
N ASP A 38 -19.46 11.07 10.35
CA ASP A 38 -19.35 11.62 11.70
C ASP A 38 -20.24 10.85 12.69
N SER A 39 -21.42 10.41 12.26
CA SER A 39 -22.33 9.62 13.09
C SER A 39 -21.69 8.31 13.51
N ASN A 40 -21.07 7.60 12.58
CA ASN A 40 -20.40 6.33 12.88
C ASN A 40 -19.25 6.50 13.86
N MET A 41 -18.52 7.61 13.74
CA MET A 41 -17.39 7.90 14.62
C MET A 41 -17.84 8.27 16.03
N ASN A 42 -18.96 8.94 16.17
CA ASN A 42 -19.48 9.42 17.44
C ASN A 42 -20.27 8.35 18.22
N GLU A 43 -20.79 7.35 17.55
CA GLU A 43 -21.61 6.30 18.17
C GLU A 43 -20.78 5.17 18.81
N GLY A 44 -19.47 5.37 18.97
CA GLY A 44 -18.59 4.38 19.57
C GLY A 44 -18.18 3.25 18.63
N GLY A 45 -18.80 3.17 17.48
CA GLY A 45 -18.37 2.28 16.43
C GLY A 45 -17.34 2.98 15.57
N LYS A 46 -16.08 2.84 15.89
CA LYS A 46 -15.01 3.34 15.04
C LYS A 46 -14.75 2.27 13.98
N PRO A 47 -15.35 2.40 12.80
CA PRO A 47 -15.22 1.37 11.80
C PRO A 47 -13.79 1.34 11.27
N GLY A 48 -12.99 0.48 11.84
CA GLY A 48 -11.69 0.18 11.29
C GLY A 48 -11.85 -0.49 9.94
N ALA A 49 -10.97 -0.21 9.02
CA ALA A 49 -10.96 -0.86 7.72
C ALA A 49 -9.61 -1.50 7.47
N VAL A 50 -9.61 -2.63 6.76
CA VAL A 50 -8.40 -3.35 6.38
C VAL A 50 -8.34 -3.43 4.86
N ILE A 51 -7.21 -3.01 4.31
CA ILE A 51 -6.87 -3.23 2.91
C ILE A 51 -5.85 -4.36 2.89
N TYR A 52 -6.21 -5.47 2.29
CA TYR A 52 -5.38 -6.66 2.21
C TYR A 52 -4.73 -6.80 0.85
N ILE A 53 -3.42 -7.02 0.86
CA ILE A 53 -2.61 -7.20 -0.34
C ILE A 53 -2.09 -8.64 -0.32
N PRO A 54 -2.70 -9.57 -1.09
CA PRO A 54 -2.22 -10.94 -1.19
C PRO A 54 -0.78 -11.02 -1.71
N SER A 55 -0.17 -12.19 -1.56
CA SER A 55 1.17 -12.43 -2.09
C SER A 55 1.24 -12.13 -3.59
N GLY A 56 2.28 -11.46 -4.02
CA GLY A 56 2.49 -11.09 -5.42
C GLY A 56 3.33 -9.84 -5.54
N ASP A 57 3.60 -9.49 -6.79
CA ASP A 57 4.31 -8.28 -7.16
C ASP A 57 3.34 -7.26 -7.74
N TYR A 58 3.32 -6.07 -7.17
CA TYR A 58 2.39 -5.01 -7.52
C TYR A 58 3.16 -3.75 -7.85
N HIS A 59 3.00 -3.23 -9.05
CA HIS A 59 3.56 -1.92 -9.40
C HIS A 59 2.76 -0.81 -8.73
N LEU A 60 3.45 0.19 -8.21
CA LEU A 60 2.83 1.39 -7.67
C LEU A 60 3.29 2.59 -8.49
N ARG A 61 2.38 3.12 -9.30
CA ARG A 61 2.63 4.26 -10.19
C ARG A 61 1.85 5.50 -9.79
N THR A 62 0.92 5.35 -8.85
CA THR A 62 0.14 6.44 -8.29
C THR A 62 0.37 6.48 -6.79
N GLN A 63 0.74 7.63 -6.26
CA GLN A 63 0.92 7.81 -4.83
C GLN A 63 -0.38 7.50 -4.08
N VAL A 64 -0.28 6.70 -3.04
CA VAL A 64 -1.40 6.46 -2.13
C VAL A 64 -1.49 7.61 -1.15
N VAL A 65 -2.64 8.28 -1.13
CA VAL A 65 -2.91 9.36 -0.18
C VAL A 65 -3.90 8.85 0.88
N ILE A 66 -3.46 8.85 2.13
CA ILE A 66 -4.25 8.40 3.27
C ILE A 66 -4.68 9.62 4.05
N ASP A 67 -5.95 9.98 3.92
CA ASP A 67 -6.57 11.12 4.60
C ASP A 67 -7.69 10.67 5.55
N ILE A 68 -7.70 9.40 5.91
CA ILE A 68 -8.66 8.81 6.84
C ILE A 68 -7.95 8.16 8.01
N SER A 69 -8.67 8.00 9.13
CA SER A 69 -8.18 7.31 10.32
C SER A 69 -8.67 5.86 10.36
N TYR A 70 -8.10 5.07 11.25
CA TYR A 70 -8.51 3.70 11.53
C TYR A 70 -8.38 2.79 10.30
N LEU A 71 -7.27 2.92 9.61
CA LEU A 71 -6.95 2.15 8.41
C LEU A 71 -5.76 1.25 8.67
N LYS A 72 -5.88 -0.01 8.32
CA LYS A 72 -4.77 -0.96 8.30
C LYS A 72 -4.54 -1.43 6.88
N ILE A 73 -3.32 -1.29 6.40
CA ILE A 73 -2.89 -1.84 5.12
C ILE A 73 -1.95 -3.00 5.44
N MET A 74 -2.34 -4.22 5.05
CA MET A 74 -1.57 -5.40 5.39
C MET A 74 -1.38 -6.33 4.21
N GLY A 75 -0.20 -6.92 4.16
CA GLY A 75 0.13 -7.97 3.21
C GLY A 75 0.15 -9.35 3.85
N SER A 76 0.51 -10.35 3.08
CA SER A 76 0.66 -11.74 3.54
C SER A 76 2.08 -12.07 3.99
N GLY A 77 2.96 -11.10 4.06
CA GLY A 77 4.35 -11.21 4.47
C GLY A 77 5.21 -10.26 3.67
N HIS A 78 6.32 -9.82 4.25
CA HIS A 78 7.21 -8.89 3.53
C HIS A 78 8.13 -9.62 2.54
N GLY A 79 8.13 -10.96 2.54
CA GLY A 79 9.10 -11.72 1.80
C GLY A 79 10.48 -11.63 2.48
N PHE A 80 11.35 -12.54 2.12
CA PHE A 80 12.70 -12.52 2.67
C PHE A 80 13.72 -12.25 1.58
N VAL A 81 14.43 -11.14 1.69
CA VAL A 81 15.58 -10.84 0.84
C VAL A 81 16.83 -11.23 1.61
N SER A 82 17.43 -12.34 1.23
CA SER A 82 18.76 -12.64 1.76
C SER A 82 19.80 -11.88 0.93
N SER A 83 20.33 -10.83 1.50
CA SER A 83 21.45 -10.12 0.90
C SER A 83 22.66 -11.03 0.70
N SER A 84 22.72 -12.13 1.45
CA SER A 84 23.81 -13.11 1.30
C SER A 84 23.83 -13.81 -0.06
N ILE A 85 22.68 -13.88 -0.74
CA ILE A 85 22.64 -14.42 -2.09
C ILE A 85 23.49 -13.57 -3.04
N ARG A 86 23.38 -12.26 -2.94
CA ARG A 86 24.17 -11.33 -3.76
C ARG A 86 25.65 -11.45 -3.46
N TYR A 87 26.02 -11.59 -2.21
CA TYR A 87 27.43 -11.68 -1.81
C TYR A 87 28.09 -13.00 -2.23
N ASN A 88 27.30 -14.02 -2.52
CA ASN A 88 27.80 -15.29 -2.99
C ASN A 88 27.99 -15.35 -4.51
N LEU A 89 27.63 -14.29 -5.22
CA LEU A 89 27.73 -14.20 -6.67
C LEU A 89 28.59 -13.02 -7.07
N PRO A 90 29.32 -13.13 -8.21
CA PRO A 90 30.02 -11.98 -8.75
C PRO A 90 29.07 -10.84 -9.06
N GLU A 91 29.51 -9.60 -8.85
CA GLU A 91 28.69 -8.40 -9.03
C GLU A 91 28.09 -8.29 -10.44
N ASN A 92 28.83 -8.77 -11.46
CA ASN A 92 28.34 -8.76 -12.83
C ASN A 92 27.16 -9.71 -13.10
N GLU A 93 26.87 -10.60 -12.16
CA GLU A 93 25.74 -11.52 -12.25
C GLU A 93 24.50 -11.00 -11.51
N TRP A 94 24.61 -9.90 -10.77
CA TRP A 94 23.49 -9.38 -9.97
C TRP A 94 22.32 -8.93 -10.81
N ALA A 95 22.55 -8.40 -12.01
CA ALA A 95 21.49 -7.95 -12.91
C ALA A 95 20.57 -9.08 -13.39
N ASP A 96 21.10 -10.30 -13.41
CA ASP A 96 20.35 -11.48 -13.85
C ASP A 96 19.70 -12.25 -12.70
N LEU A 97 19.85 -11.73 -11.48
CA LEU A 97 19.21 -12.31 -10.31
C LEU A 97 17.71 -12.05 -10.34
N HIS A 98 16.97 -13.02 -10.78
CA HIS A 98 15.52 -13.01 -10.61
C HIS A 98 15.20 -13.44 -9.19
N GLU A 99 15.23 -12.48 -8.28
CA GLU A 99 14.92 -12.72 -6.89
C GLU A 99 13.41 -12.94 -6.76
N VAL A 100 12.98 -14.19 -6.82
CA VAL A 100 11.58 -14.54 -6.60
C VAL A 100 11.39 -14.80 -5.11
N TRP A 101 10.51 -14.04 -4.49
CA TRP A 101 10.20 -14.16 -3.07
C TRP A 101 8.86 -14.86 -2.92
N PRO A 102 8.85 -16.18 -2.78
CA PRO A 102 7.58 -16.87 -2.59
C PRO A 102 6.95 -16.47 -1.26
N GLY A 103 5.66 -16.16 -1.30
CA GLY A 103 4.87 -15.89 -0.12
C GLY A 103 4.77 -14.45 0.32
N GLY A 104 5.54 -13.53 -0.24
CA GLY A 104 5.52 -12.13 0.15
C GLY A 104 4.63 -11.24 -0.71
N SER A 105 4.16 -10.15 -0.12
CA SER A 105 3.48 -9.07 -0.83
C SER A 105 4.50 -7.98 -1.09
N ARG A 106 4.82 -7.75 -2.36
CA ARG A 106 5.86 -6.80 -2.74
C ARG A 106 5.27 -5.67 -3.58
N ILE A 107 5.52 -4.44 -3.15
CA ILE A 107 5.11 -3.24 -3.87
C ILE A 107 6.33 -2.66 -4.58
N LEU A 108 6.29 -2.64 -5.90
CA LEU A 108 7.36 -2.14 -6.75
C LEU A 108 7.06 -0.68 -7.06
N VAL A 109 7.79 0.23 -6.40
CA VAL A 109 7.51 1.65 -6.51
C VAL A 109 8.16 2.21 -7.77
N ASP A 110 7.34 2.73 -8.67
CA ASP A 110 7.73 3.37 -9.91
C ASP A 110 7.11 4.77 -9.98
N LEU A 111 7.46 5.59 -9.00
CA LEU A 111 7.02 6.97 -8.90
C LEU A 111 8.14 7.91 -9.29
N SER A 112 7.81 8.90 -10.10
CA SER A 112 8.72 10.00 -10.41
C SER A 112 8.30 11.22 -9.59
N PRO A 113 9.24 11.87 -8.89
CA PRO A 113 8.95 13.12 -8.19
C PRO A 113 8.39 14.16 -9.15
N LYS A 114 7.33 14.84 -8.74
CA LYS A 114 6.79 15.96 -9.52
C LYS A 114 7.48 17.26 -9.11
N PRO A 115 7.91 18.07 -10.07
CA PRO A 115 8.47 19.38 -9.73
C PRO A 115 7.48 20.21 -8.90
N GLY A 116 7.94 20.81 -7.83
CA GLY A 116 7.11 21.64 -6.95
C GLY A 116 6.38 20.90 -5.84
N ASP A 117 6.48 19.58 -5.79
CA ASP A 117 5.86 18.76 -4.74
C ASP A 117 6.94 18.08 -3.91
N GLU A 118 7.70 18.91 -3.18
CA GLU A 118 8.90 18.47 -2.50
C GLU A 118 8.62 17.67 -1.22
N GLU A 119 7.49 17.93 -0.55
CA GLU A 119 7.16 17.25 0.69
C GLU A 119 6.64 15.83 0.48
N SER A 120 5.88 15.60 -0.58
CA SER A 120 5.30 14.30 -0.89
C SER A 120 5.96 13.61 -2.08
N ALA A 121 6.90 14.27 -2.72
CA ALA A 121 7.52 13.79 -3.95
C ALA A 121 8.18 12.41 -3.74
N GLY A 122 7.72 11.43 -4.49
CA GLY A 122 8.27 10.08 -4.44
C GLY A 122 7.80 9.22 -3.27
N ALA A 123 6.97 9.73 -2.38
CA ALA A 123 6.41 8.92 -1.33
C ALA A 123 5.38 7.95 -1.90
N ALA A 124 5.56 6.65 -1.61
CA ALA A 124 4.59 5.63 -2.04
C ALA A 124 3.27 5.79 -1.28
N PHE A 125 3.36 6.01 0.03
CA PHE A 125 2.23 6.24 0.92
C PHE A 125 2.42 7.59 1.61
N TYR A 126 1.44 8.47 1.43
CA TYR A 126 1.47 9.80 1.99
C TYR A 126 0.26 9.99 2.91
N VAL A 127 0.51 10.23 4.19
CA VAL A 127 -0.55 10.44 5.17
C VAL A 127 -0.78 11.94 5.33
N GLU A 128 -1.97 12.40 5.00
CA GLU A 128 -2.30 13.81 4.92
C GLU A 128 -3.56 14.13 5.72
N ARG A 129 -3.55 15.27 6.38
CA ARG A 129 -4.67 15.70 7.22
C ARG A 129 -5.74 16.49 6.47
N ASP A 130 -5.84 16.38 5.20
CA ASP A 130 -6.70 17.22 4.37
C ASP A 130 -8.11 17.46 4.97
N GLY A 131 -8.29 18.62 5.60
CA GLY A 131 -9.55 19.00 6.20
C GLY A 131 -9.94 18.28 7.50
N ASN A 132 -9.17 17.28 7.92
CA ASN A 132 -9.43 16.55 9.16
C ASN A 132 -8.64 17.14 10.33
N PRO A 133 -9.25 17.20 11.54
CA PRO A 133 -8.54 17.74 12.71
C PRO A 133 -7.33 16.90 13.08
N ARG A 134 -7.36 15.58 12.84
CA ARG A 134 -6.21 14.71 12.98
C ARG A 134 -6.44 13.38 12.29
N ILE A 135 -5.34 12.73 11.93
CA ILE A 135 -5.32 11.35 11.46
C ILE A 135 -4.78 10.49 12.61
N SER A 136 -5.44 9.38 12.88
CA SER A 136 -5.07 8.45 13.95
C SER A 136 -5.20 7.01 13.47
N SER A 137 -4.39 6.13 14.07
CA SER A 137 -4.54 4.68 13.91
C SER A 137 -4.43 4.22 12.46
N VAL A 138 -3.37 4.65 11.79
CA VAL A 138 -2.96 4.14 10.48
C VAL A 138 -1.85 3.13 10.71
N GLU A 139 -2.04 1.92 10.21
CA GLU A 139 -1.08 0.82 10.38
C GLU A 139 -0.67 0.23 9.04
N PHE A 140 0.60 -0.13 8.95
CA PHE A 140 1.18 -0.86 7.82
C PHE A 140 1.80 -2.14 8.34
N GLU A 141 1.50 -3.26 7.70
CA GLU A 141 1.93 -4.56 8.21
C GLU A 141 2.17 -5.57 7.10
N ASN A 142 3.26 -6.31 7.22
CA ASN A 142 3.53 -7.53 6.46
C ASN A 142 3.60 -7.37 4.93
N PHE A 143 4.19 -6.30 4.44
CA PHE A 143 4.51 -6.17 3.02
C PHE A 143 5.85 -5.46 2.83
N CYS A 144 6.41 -5.62 1.64
CA CYS A 144 7.69 -5.02 1.26
C CYS A 144 7.45 -3.89 0.26
N ILE A 145 8.17 -2.80 0.43
CA ILE A 145 8.23 -1.70 -0.54
C ILE A 145 9.60 -1.72 -1.18
N ASP A 146 9.64 -1.89 -2.48
CA ASP A 146 10.87 -1.97 -3.26
C ASP A 146 10.92 -0.79 -4.22
N GLY A 147 11.90 0.06 -4.05
CA GLY A 147 12.15 1.17 -4.96
C GLY A 147 12.90 0.68 -6.20
N LEU A 148 12.33 0.96 -7.36
CA LEU A 148 12.91 0.54 -8.63
C LEU A 148 14.01 1.48 -9.14
N HIS A 149 14.22 2.60 -8.50
CA HIS A 149 15.18 3.62 -8.91
C HIS A 149 16.14 4.01 -7.79
#